data_ad1af3f7cca7e2208639a6071988d7e9
#
_entry.id   ad1af3f7cca7e2208639a6071988d7e9
#
_cell.length_a   1.000
_cell.length_b   1.000
_cell.length_c   1.000
_cell.angle_alpha   90.00
_cell.angle_beta   90.00
_cell.angle_gamma   90.00
#
_symmetry.space_group_name_H-M   'P 1'
#
loop_
_entity.id
_entity.type
_entity.pdbx_description
1 polymer ?
#
loop_
_entity_poly.entity_id
_entity_poly.type
_entity_poly.pdbx_seq_one_letter_code
_entity_poly.pdbx_strand_id
1 'polypeptide(L)'
;MDLELEGKRAVITGGSVGIGLAVARSLASEGVDIIILARDQERVEHEASEISRSFGVRSLGISADVARKDDIDAATARIGTHFDGVDILINNAGTGTSETIMDAPDEKWNHFWELHVMAAIRLSRAIVPAMRKRGGGVILNTASICAKQPLGYEPIYNTTKAALVMMTKCLANELIKDNIRVNAINPGLILTPDWKKTAGILTRGTDTTVDQYLDKIAKDNTPIGRFGTPEELAHLYVFLCSPRSSYCVGSSYYADGGWLKTVQ
;
A
#
# COMPACT_ATOMS: atom_id res chain seq x y z
N MET A 1 -18.97 -11.01 10.51
CA MET A 1 -17.80 -11.75 11.10
C MET A 1 -17.07 -10.72 11.94
N ASP A 2 -16.86 -11.01 13.19
CA ASP A 2 -15.98 -10.19 14.03
C ASP A 2 -14.52 -10.40 13.59
N LEU A 3 -13.83 -9.33 13.27
CA LEU A 3 -12.45 -9.34 12.77
C LEU A 3 -11.40 -9.21 13.88
N GLU A 4 -11.81 -8.97 15.12
CA GLU A 4 -10.94 -8.86 16.31
C GLU A 4 -9.81 -7.84 16.12
N LEU A 5 -10.13 -6.68 15.53
CA LEU A 5 -9.18 -5.61 15.22
C LEU A 5 -9.25 -4.43 16.20
N GLU A 6 -10.31 -4.34 17.02
CA GLU A 6 -10.50 -3.24 17.96
C GLU A 6 -9.27 -3.04 18.87
N GLY A 7 -8.84 -1.80 19.03
CA GLY A 7 -7.69 -1.40 19.85
C GLY A 7 -6.31 -1.77 19.27
N LYS A 8 -6.24 -2.35 18.07
CA LYS A 8 -4.99 -2.50 17.32
C LYS A 8 -4.49 -1.15 16.80
N ARG A 9 -3.25 -1.09 16.37
CA ARG A 9 -2.57 0.12 15.88
C ARG A 9 -1.93 -0.16 14.56
N ALA A 10 -2.32 0.61 13.53
CA ALA A 10 -1.85 0.44 12.16
C ALA A 10 -1.03 1.65 11.68
N VAL A 11 0.12 1.38 11.10
CA VAL A 11 0.94 2.35 10.35
C VAL A 11 0.73 2.09 8.86
N ILE A 12 0.29 3.14 8.12
CA ILE A 12 -0.01 3.05 6.68
C ILE A 12 0.80 4.11 5.94
N THR A 13 1.69 3.70 5.03
CA THR A 13 2.41 4.62 4.15
C THR A 13 1.58 4.96 2.92
N GLY A 14 1.67 6.21 2.44
CA GLY A 14 0.78 6.70 1.39
C GLY A 14 -0.69 6.76 1.82
N GLY A 15 -0.94 6.96 3.13
CA GLY A 15 -2.26 6.89 3.76
C GLY A 15 -3.15 8.11 3.58
N SER A 16 -2.71 9.15 2.86
CA SER A 16 -3.48 10.39 2.71
C SER A 16 -4.32 10.46 1.43
N VAL A 17 -4.23 9.46 0.54
CA VAL A 17 -5.02 9.41 -0.70
C VAL A 17 -5.21 7.97 -1.18
N GLY A 18 -6.17 7.75 -2.06
CA GLY A 18 -6.35 6.51 -2.82
C GLY A 18 -6.46 5.26 -1.95
N ILE A 19 -5.74 4.19 -2.33
CA ILE A 19 -5.79 2.89 -1.63
C ILE A 19 -5.41 3.03 -0.15
N GLY A 20 -4.31 3.73 0.16
CA GLY A 20 -3.86 3.87 1.54
C GLY A 20 -4.87 4.58 2.44
N LEU A 21 -5.55 5.61 1.95
CA LEU A 21 -6.60 6.30 2.70
C LEU A 21 -7.84 5.42 2.90
N ALA A 22 -8.27 4.70 1.86
CA ALA A 22 -9.39 3.78 1.98
C ALA A 22 -9.11 2.67 3.00
N VAL A 23 -7.88 2.12 2.99
CA VAL A 23 -7.43 1.12 3.98
C VAL A 23 -7.41 1.71 5.39
N ALA A 24 -6.90 2.95 5.56
CA ALA A 24 -6.88 3.63 6.85
C ALA A 24 -8.31 3.81 7.41
N ARG A 25 -9.24 4.28 6.60
CA ARG A 25 -10.66 4.45 6.98
C ARG A 25 -11.34 3.12 7.28
N SER A 26 -11.09 2.09 6.47
CA SER A 26 -11.68 0.77 6.70
C SER A 26 -11.13 0.09 7.96
N LEU A 27 -9.85 0.24 8.29
CA LEU A 27 -9.30 -0.22 9.57
C LEU A 27 -9.85 0.60 10.75
N ALA A 28 -10.00 1.91 10.59
CA ALA A 28 -10.59 2.77 11.62
C ALA A 28 -12.04 2.38 11.94
N SER A 29 -12.83 1.97 10.95
CA SER A 29 -14.20 1.49 11.16
C SER A 29 -14.28 0.18 11.97
N GLU A 30 -13.16 -0.58 12.03
CA GLU A 30 -13.01 -1.76 12.88
C GLU A 30 -12.37 -1.44 14.25
N GLY A 31 -12.30 -0.16 14.63
CA GLY A 31 -11.77 0.27 15.92
C GLY A 31 -10.24 0.30 16.01
N VAL A 32 -9.53 0.31 14.88
CA VAL A 32 -8.06 0.39 14.84
C VAL A 32 -7.59 1.83 14.97
N ASP A 33 -6.63 2.09 15.85
CA ASP A 33 -5.89 3.35 15.92
C ASP A 33 -5.00 3.50 14.67
N ILE A 34 -5.02 4.67 14.03
CA ILE A 34 -4.44 4.88 12.71
C ILE A 34 -3.25 5.84 12.74
N ILE A 35 -2.14 5.43 12.15
CA ILE A 35 -1.00 6.30 11.86
C ILE A 35 -0.80 6.32 10.34
N ILE A 36 -0.92 7.49 9.72
CA ILE A 36 -0.70 7.66 8.30
C ILE A 36 0.56 8.46 8.01
N LEU A 37 1.38 7.96 7.08
CA LEU A 37 2.59 8.63 6.60
C LEU A 37 2.38 9.07 5.15
N ALA A 38 2.64 10.34 4.84
CA ALA A 38 2.62 10.88 3.47
C ALA A 38 3.47 12.15 3.40
N ARG A 39 3.81 12.63 2.20
CA ARG A 39 4.70 13.79 2.01
C ARG A 39 4.01 15.14 2.27
N ASP A 40 2.73 15.23 1.94
CA ASP A 40 1.94 16.47 2.07
C ASP A 40 1.46 16.60 3.53
N GLN A 41 2.07 17.54 4.26
CA GLN A 41 1.83 17.72 5.69
C GLN A 41 0.38 18.14 5.98
N GLU A 42 -0.13 19.13 5.28
CA GLU A 42 -1.50 19.62 5.52
C GLU A 42 -2.52 18.53 5.29
N ARG A 43 -2.37 17.79 4.20
CA ARG A 43 -3.28 16.70 3.86
C ARG A 43 -3.19 15.54 4.84
N VAL A 44 -1.99 15.11 5.23
CA VAL A 44 -1.85 13.95 6.15
C VAL A 44 -2.40 14.27 7.53
N GLU A 45 -2.24 15.50 8.02
CA GLU A 45 -2.80 15.96 9.28
C GLU A 45 -4.34 16.10 9.20
N HIS A 46 -4.84 16.65 8.09
CA HIS A 46 -6.27 16.77 7.82
C HIS A 46 -6.95 15.39 7.81
N GLU A 47 -6.43 14.45 7.01
CA GLU A 47 -7.03 13.11 6.90
C GLU A 47 -6.97 12.33 8.23
N ALA A 48 -5.89 12.46 9.00
CA ALA A 48 -5.82 11.87 10.32
C ALA A 48 -6.88 12.44 11.27
N SER A 49 -7.09 13.77 11.26
CA SER A 49 -8.15 14.42 12.05
C SER A 49 -9.54 13.95 11.64
N GLU A 50 -9.81 13.85 10.33
CA GLU A 50 -11.07 13.36 9.79
C GLU A 50 -11.35 11.89 10.18
N ILE A 51 -10.32 11.03 10.15
CA ILE A 51 -10.44 9.63 10.61
C ILE A 51 -10.80 9.59 12.10
N SER A 52 -10.08 10.33 12.93
CA SER A 52 -10.34 10.38 14.37
C SER A 52 -11.77 10.86 14.67
N ARG A 53 -12.20 11.93 14.01
CA ARG A 53 -13.56 12.49 14.18
C ARG A 53 -14.66 11.54 13.71
N SER A 54 -14.44 10.84 12.59
CA SER A 54 -15.48 10.00 11.97
C SER A 54 -15.66 8.65 12.64
N PHE A 55 -14.58 8.09 13.21
CA PHE A 55 -14.57 6.72 13.73
C PHE A 55 -14.32 6.64 15.24
N GLY A 56 -13.97 7.75 15.91
CA GLY A 56 -13.73 7.76 17.36
C GLY A 56 -12.43 7.08 17.79
N VAL A 57 -11.54 6.75 16.86
CA VAL A 57 -10.22 6.15 17.12
C VAL A 57 -9.15 7.23 17.26
N ARG A 58 -8.01 6.89 17.86
CA ARG A 58 -6.85 7.78 17.82
C ARG A 58 -6.25 7.73 16.41
N SER A 59 -5.90 8.90 15.88
CA SER A 59 -5.22 8.97 14.60
C SER A 59 -4.10 10.01 14.62
N LEU A 60 -3.00 9.72 13.89
CA LEU A 60 -1.82 10.57 13.79
C LEU A 60 -1.38 10.69 12.35
N GLY A 61 -1.30 11.90 11.82
CA GLY A 61 -0.69 12.21 10.52
C GLY A 61 0.77 12.61 10.71
N ILE A 62 1.66 12.02 9.94
CA ILE A 62 3.09 12.36 9.94
C ILE A 62 3.54 12.64 8.52
N SER A 63 4.10 13.84 8.29
CA SER A 63 4.76 14.16 7.03
C SER A 63 6.09 13.42 6.94
N ALA A 64 6.25 12.57 5.93
CA ALA A 64 7.46 11.81 5.68
C ALA A 64 7.57 11.38 4.21
N ASP A 65 8.74 11.50 3.62
CA ASP A 65 9.10 10.84 2.37
C ASP A 65 9.76 9.50 2.70
N VAL A 66 9.03 8.41 2.48
CA VAL A 66 9.51 7.06 2.80
C VAL A 66 10.68 6.59 1.92
N ALA A 67 11.00 7.30 0.83
CA ALA A 67 12.24 7.07 0.08
C ALA A 67 13.48 7.55 0.85
N ARG A 68 13.31 8.39 1.88
CA ARG A 68 14.40 8.94 2.68
C ARG A 68 14.49 8.24 4.03
N LYS A 69 15.69 7.71 4.32
CA LYS A 69 15.94 7.01 5.59
C LYS A 69 15.68 7.92 6.81
N ASP A 70 16.16 9.15 6.76
CA ASP A 70 16.05 10.09 7.88
C ASP A 70 14.60 10.43 8.21
N ASP A 71 13.73 10.54 7.20
CA ASP A 71 12.30 10.77 7.39
C ASP A 71 11.62 9.55 8.04
N ILE A 72 12.03 8.32 7.66
CA ILE A 72 11.56 7.09 8.30
C ILE A 72 11.96 7.05 9.77
N ASP A 73 13.23 7.35 10.07
CA ASP A 73 13.75 7.35 11.44
C ASP A 73 13.00 8.38 12.31
N ALA A 74 12.80 9.59 11.80
CA ALA A 74 12.02 10.63 12.48
C ALA A 74 10.55 10.23 12.70
N ALA A 75 9.91 9.66 11.67
CA ALA A 75 8.53 9.21 11.75
C ALA A 75 8.36 8.08 12.78
N THR A 76 9.24 7.09 12.78
CA THR A 76 9.18 5.97 13.73
C THR A 76 9.46 6.40 15.16
N ALA A 77 10.37 7.36 15.39
CA ALA A 77 10.57 7.97 16.70
C ALA A 77 9.28 8.68 17.18
N ARG A 78 8.65 9.47 16.31
CA ARG A 78 7.39 10.17 16.62
C ARG A 78 6.24 9.18 16.91
N ILE A 79 6.15 8.07 16.19
CA ILE A 79 5.18 7.01 16.49
C ILE A 79 5.38 6.49 17.92
N GLY A 80 6.62 6.18 18.30
CA GLY A 80 6.95 5.67 19.63
C GLY A 80 6.63 6.61 20.79
N THR A 81 6.55 7.93 20.56
CA THR A 81 6.13 8.90 21.60
C THR A 81 4.60 9.00 21.74
N HIS A 82 3.82 8.60 20.75
CA HIS A 82 2.36 8.73 20.75
C HIS A 82 1.63 7.39 20.97
N PHE A 83 2.26 6.28 20.62
CA PHE A 83 1.65 4.95 20.70
C PHE A 83 2.60 3.95 21.39
N ASP A 84 2.03 3.19 22.30
CA ASP A 84 2.73 2.06 22.93
C ASP A 84 2.69 0.82 22.01
N GLY A 85 3.52 0.86 20.97
CA GLY A 85 3.68 -0.20 20.00
C GLY A 85 2.81 -0.09 18.74
N VAL A 86 3.03 -1.00 17.81
CA VAL A 86 2.35 -1.13 16.52
C VAL A 86 1.99 -2.60 16.31
N ASP A 87 0.80 -2.87 15.80
CA ASP A 87 0.29 -4.23 15.50
C ASP A 87 0.29 -4.51 14.00
N ILE A 88 0.10 -3.48 13.17
CA ILE A 88 -0.09 -3.58 11.72
C ILE A 88 0.80 -2.56 11.02
N LEU A 89 1.54 -3.01 10.01
CA LEU A 89 2.30 -2.17 9.09
C LEU A 89 1.81 -2.40 7.66
N ILE A 90 1.39 -1.34 6.97
CA ILE A 90 1.01 -1.39 5.57
C ILE A 90 1.96 -0.52 4.76
N ASN A 91 2.88 -1.16 4.05
CA ASN A 91 3.77 -0.54 3.08
C ASN A 91 3.01 -0.36 1.77
N ASN A 92 2.34 0.79 1.63
CA ASN A 92 1.49 1.08 0.47
C ASN A 92 2.03 2.23 -0.39
N ALA A 93 2.86 3.12 0.14
CA ALA A 93 3.40 4.24 -0.62
C ALA A 93 4.10 3.76 -1.91
N GLY A 94 3.77 4.41 -3.02
CA GLY A 94 4.33 4.11 -4.33
C GLY A 94 3.57 4.84 -5.43
N THR A 95 4.17 4.92 -6.59
CA THR A 95 3.59 5.48 -7.81
C THR A 95 4.14 4.74 -9.02
N GLY A 96 3.41 4.77 -10.14
CA GLY A 96 3.84 4.20 -11.41
C GLY A 96 4.99 4.99 -12.05
N THR A 97 5.57 4.42 -13.07
CA THR A 97 6.63 5.00 -13.90
C THR A 97 6.20 5.02 -15.36
N SER A 98 6.98 5.66 -16.21
CA SER A 98 6.81 5.58 -17.66
C SER A 98 8.18 5.83 -18.31
N GLU A 99 8.77 4.77 -18.85
CA GLU A 99 10.08 4.79 -19.50
C GLU A 99 10.34 3.51 -20.28
N THR A 100 11.50 3.42 -20.94
CA THR A 100 12.08 2.16 -21.41
C THR A 100 13.29 1.78 -20.55
N ILE A 101 13.71 0.51 -20.58
CA ILE A 101 14.93 0.07 -19.85
C ILE A 101 16.15 0.80 -20.38
N MET A 102 16.21 1.00 -21.72
CA MET A 102 17.39 1.56 -22.37
C MET A 102 17.57 3.06 -22.15
N ASP A 103 16.47 3.79 -21.88
CA ASP A 103 16.49 5.25 -21.76
C ASP A 103 16.38 5.73 -20.31
N ALA A 104 16.05 4.86 -19.38
CA ALA A 104 15.86 5.21 -17.98
C ALA A 104 17.22 5.46 -17.31
N PRO A 105 17.50 6.67 -16.76
CA PRO A 105 18.74 6.94 -16.06
C PRO A 105 18.81 6.20 -14.72
N ASP A 106 20.01 5.90 -14.25
CA ASP A 106 20.28 5.16 -13.01
C ASP A 106 19.64 5.84 -11.79
N GLU A 107 19.59 7.18 -11.77
CA GLU A 107 18.99 7.95 -10.69
C GLU A 107 17.50 7.66 -10.56
N LYS A 108 16.79 7.41 -11.68
CA LYS A 108 15.39 7.02 -11.67
C LYS A 108 15.21 5.61 -11.11
N TRP A 109 16.08 4.66 -11.51
CA TRP A 109 16.11 3.31 -10.94
C TRP A 109 16.34 3.34 -9.43
N ASN A 110 17.34 4.09 -8.98
CA ASN A 110 17.66 4.23 -7.56
C ASN A 110 16.51 4.85 -6.78
N HIS A 111 15.89 5.93 -7.27
CA HIS A 111 14.77 6.58 -6.62
C HIS A 111 13.58 5.61 -6.38
N PHE A 112 13.19 4.85 -7.41
CA PHE A 112 12.06 3.92 -7.28
C PHE A 112 12.41 2.67 -6.47
N TRP A 113 13.68 2.26 -6.47
CA TRP A 113 14.17 1.21 -5.56
C TRP A 113 14.07 1.65 -4.10
N GLU A 114 14.49 2.88 -3.81
CA GLU A 114 14.35 3.48 -2.48
C GLU A 114 12.89 3.59 -2.05
N LEU A 115 12.00 4.04 -2.94
CA LEU A 115 10.59 4.24 -2.66
C LEU A 115 9.82 2.91 -2.45
N HIS A 116 10.03 1.91 -3.31
CA HIS A 116 9.20 0.71 -3.32
C HIS A 116 9.79 -0.42 -2.46
N VAL A 117 11.12 -0.58 -2.44
CA VAL A 117 11.79 -1.71 -1.81
C VAL A 117 12.43 -1.30 -0.49
N MET A 118 13.34 -0.33 -0.51
CA MET A 118 14.07 0.06 0.69
C MET A 118 13.18 0.70 1.75
N ALA A 119 12.14 1.44 1.35
CA ALA A 119 11.14 1.97 2.28
C ALA A 119 10.48 0.85 3.09
N ALA A 120 9.99 -0.21 2.44
CA ALA A 120 9.36 -1.34 3.11
C ALA A 120 10.34 -2.10 4.02
N ILE A 121 11.59 -2.27 3.60
CA ILE A 121 12.65 -2.90 4.40
C ILE A 121 12.95 -2.07 5.65
N ARG A 122 13.16 -0.75 5.50
CA ARG A 122 13.50 0.15 6.63
C ARG A 122 12.37 0.26 7.63
N LEU A 123 11.14 0.44 7.16
CA LEU A 123 9.96 0.49 8.04
C LEU A 123 9.75 -0.84 8.78
N SER A 124 9.90 -1.97 8.09
CA SER A 124 9.81 -3.27 8.75
C SER A 124 10.88 -3.42 9.86
N ARG A 125 12.13 -3.06 9.58
CA ARG A 125 13.22 -3.09 10.58
C ARG A 125 12.93 -2.19 11.79
N ALA A 126 12.37 -1.02 11.55
CA ALA A 126 12.09 -0.05 12.62
C ALA A 126 10.88 -0.47 13.47
N ILE A 127 9.86 -1.11 12.89
CA ILE A 127 8.58 -1.42 13.55
C ILE A 127 8.56 -2.84 14.15
N VAL A 128 9.21 -3.82 13.54
CA VAL A 128 9.22 -5.21 14.03
C VAL A 128 9.61 -5.35 15.51
N PRO A 129 10.60 -4.61 16.07
CA PRO A 129 10.88 -4.67 17.50
C PRO A 129 9.68 -4.31 18.39
N ALA A 130 8.85 -3.35 17.97
CA ALA A 130 7.63 -2.98 18.69
C ALA A 130 6.55 -4.06 18.55
N MET A 131 6.39 -4.67 17.36
CA MET A 131 5.48 -5.81 17.15
C MET A 131 5.85 -7.00 18.02
N ARG A 132 7.16 -7.34 18.14
CA ARG A 132 7.65 -8.43 19.01
C ARG A 132 7.26 -8.20 20.48
N LYS A 133 7.40 -6.98 20.98
CA LYS A 133 6.98 -6.61 22.35
C LYS A 133 5.48 -6.78 22.58
N ARG A 134 4.67 -6.67 21.53
CA ARG A 134 3.22 -6.89 21.57
C ARG A 134 2.80 -8.36 21.33
N GLY A 135 3.76 -9.25 21.12
CA GLY A 135 3.52 -10.68 20.90
C GLY A 135 3.19 -11.07 19.47
N GLY A 136 3.44 -10.20 18.50
CA GLY A 136 3.23 -10.45 17.08
C GLY A 136 2.69 -9.26 16.32
N GLY A 137 2.30 -9.50 15.05
CA GLY A 137 1.77 -8.45 14.19
C GLY A 137 1.52 -8.89 12.76
N VAL A 138 1.16 -7.91 11.93
CA VAL A 138 0.91 -8.13 10.50
C VAL A 138 1.63 -7.07 9.67
N ILE A 139 2.33 -7.50 8.63
CA ILE A 139 2.92 -6.62 7.62
C ILE A 139 2.26 -6.94 6.27
N LEU A 140 1.69 -5.93 5.61
CA LEU A 140 1.15 -6.05 4.26
C LEU A 140 1.92 -5.12 3.32
N ASN A 141 2.37 -5.66 2.21
CA ASN A 141 3.08 -4.91 1.18
C ASN A 141 2.18 -4.75 -0.05
N THR A 142 1.90 -3.51 -0.46
CA THR A 142 1.17 -3.20 -1.68
C THR A 142 2.10 -3.35 -2.88
N ALA A 143 2.05 -4.52 -3.51
CA ALA A 143 2.77 -4.78 -4.75
C ALA A 143 1.92 -4.34 -5.97
N SER A 144 1.79 -5.17 -6.98
CA SER A 144 0.98 -4.94 -8.17
C SER A 144 0.88 -6.24 -8.97
N ILE A 145 -0.12 -6.38 -9.83
CA ILE A 145 -0.14 -7.42 -10.87
C ILE A 145 1.12 -7.38 -11.73
N CYS A 146 1.73 -6.20 -11.88
CA CYS A 146 2.97 -5.98 -12.63
C CYS A 146 4.16 -6.77 -12.07
N ALA A 147 4.09 -7.20 -10.84
CA ALA A 147 5.09 -8.10 -10.26
C ALA A 147 5.11 -9.49 -10.92
N LYS A 148 4.03 -9.87 -11.60
CA LYS A 148 3.90 -11.17 -12.28
C LYS A 148 3.70 -11.05 -13.78
N GLN A 149 2.94 -10.05 -14.23
CA GLN A 149 2.68 -9.77 -15.64
C GLN A 149 3.16 -8.35 -15.95
N PRO A 150 4.35 -8.16 -16.54
CA PRO A 150 4.90 -6.84 -16.78
C PRO A 150 4.06 -6.05 -17.78
N LEU A 151 3.87 -4.76 -17.51
CA LEU A 151 3.35 -3.81 -18.49
C LEU A 151 4.51 -3.17 -19.24
N GLY A 152 4.35 -3.01 -20.57
CA GLY A 152 5.44 -2.68 -21.47
C GLY A 152 6.01 -1.25 -21.33
N TYR A 153 5.35 -0.37 -20.56
CA TYR A 153 5.71 1.04 -20.44
C TYR A 153 6.30 1.45 -19.08
N GLU A 154 6.48 0.49 -18.15
CA GLU A 154 6.94 0.80 -16.78
C GLU A 154 7.89 -0.28 -16.21
N PRO A 155 9.03 -0.56 -16.85
CA PRO A 155 9.94 -1.62 -16.44
C PRO A 155 10.52 -1.45 -15.03
N ILE A 156 10.78 -0.22 -14.58
CA ILE A 156 11.25 0.05 -13.21
C ILE A 156 10.19 -0.36 -12.20
N TYR A 157 8.95 0.04 -12.44
CA TYR A 157 7.82 -0.33 -11.56
C TYR A 157 7.64 -1.85 -11.51
N ASN A 158 7.60 -2.51 -12.67
CA ASN A 158 7.47 -3.97 -12.76
C ASN A 158 8.55 -4.66 -11.93
N THR A 159 9.81 -4.26 -12.12
CA THR A 159 10.98 -4.84 -11.44
C THR A 159 10.93 -4.62 -9.93
N THR A 160 10.65 -3.39 -9.49
CA THR A 160 10.60 -3.07 -8.06
C THR A 160 9.42 -3.74 -7.35
N LYS A 161 8.28 -3.89 -8.03
CA LYS A 161 7.12 -4.61 -7.47
C LYS A 161 7.36 -6.14 -7.43
N ALA A 162 8.08 -6.71 -8.39
CA ALA A 162 8.52 -8.10 -8.34
C ALA A 162 9.49 -8.33 -7.17
N ALA A 163 10.46 -7.43 -6.97
CA ALA A 163 11.38 -7.47 -5.84
C ALA A 163 10.63 -7.38 -4.49
N LEU A 164 9.60 -6.52 -4.40
CA LEU A 164 8.78 -6.39 -3.20
C LEU A 164 8.01 -7.68 -2.87
N VAL A 165 7.49 -8.39 -3.87
CA VAL A 165 6.85 -9.72 -3.69
C VAL A 165 7.85 -10.75 -3.18
N MET A 166 9.04 -10.82 -3.77
CA MET A 166 10.09 -11.73 -3.30
C MET A 166 10.53 -11.39 -1.86
N MET A 167 10.75 -10.12 -1.57
CA MET A 167 11.09 -9.64 -0.22
C MET A 167 10.00 -9.99 0.78
N THR A 168 8.73 -9.89 0.41
CA THR A 168 7.60 -10.30 1.25
C THR A 168 7.71 -11.75 1.69
N LYS A 169 8.04 -12.65 0.77
CA LYS A 169 8.21 -14.09 1.08
C LYS A 169 9.41 -14.34 2.01
N CYS A 170 10.54 -13.69 1.74
CA CYS A 170 11.73 -13.80 2.60
C CYS A 170 11.41 -13.32 4.02
N LEU A 171 10.78 -12.15 4.13
CA LEU A 171 10.44 -11.55 5.42
C LEU A 171 9.40 -12.39 6.19
N ALA A 172 8.43 -12.99 5.49
CA ALA A 172 7.46 -13.91 6.09
C ALA A 172 8.13 -15.12 6.75
N ASN A 173 9.07 -15.75 6.03
CA ASN A 173 9.82 -16.90 6.56
C ASN A 173 10.70 -16.53 7.77
N GLU A 174 11.24 -15.32 7.79
CA GLU A 174 12.08 -14.82 8.88
C GLU A 174 11.26 -14.51 10.15
N LEU A 175 10.08 -13.88 9.98
CA LEU A 175 9.33 -13.29 11.08
C LEU A 175 8.20 -14.17 11.63
N ILE A 176 7.84 -15.27 10.98
CA ILE A 176 6.73 -16.11 11.46
C ILE A 176 6.98 -16.71 12.84
N LYS A 177 8.23 -16.97 13.19
CA LYS A 177 8.63 -17.41 14.53
C LYS A 177 8.33 -16.40 15.64
N ASP A 178 8.21 -15.13 15.28
CA ASP A 178 7.85 -14.01 16.15
C ASP A 178 6.33 -13.74 16.13
N ASN A 179 5.53 -14.64 15.57
CA ASN A 179 4.10 -14.45 15.36
C ASN A 179 3.76 -13.21 14.52
N ILE A 180 4.64 -12.84 13.56
CA ILE A 180 4.42 -11.74 12.62
C ILE A 180 4.18 -12.34 11.25
N ARG A 181 2.97 -12.11 10.70
CA ARG A 181 2.60 -12.56 9.36
C ARG A 181 2.95 -11.46 8.34
N VAL A 182 3.49 -11.86 7.21
CA VAL A 182 3.81 -10.93 6.13
C VAL A 182 3.20 -11.45 4.83
N ASN A 183 2.44 -10.59 4.13
CA ASN A 183 1.82 -10.94 2.85
C ASN A 183 1.90 -9.78 1.85
N ALA A 184 1.76 -10.08 0.57
CA ALA A 184 1.67 -9.10 -0.50
C ALA A 184 0.23 -9.02 -1.04
N ILE A 185 -0.23 -7.81 -1.35
CA ILE A 185 -1.46 -7.58 -2.09
C ILE A 185 -1.07 -6.98 -3.44
N ASN A 186 -1.64 -7.52 -4.51
CA ASN A 186 -1.31 -7.19 -5.89
C ASN A 186 -2.56 -6.62 -6.58
N PRO A 187 -2.80 -5.31 -6.50
CA PRO A 187 -3.92 -4.68 -7.18
C PRO A 187 -3.74 -4.71 -8.70
N GLY A 188 -4.87 -4.80 -9.41
CA GLY A 188 -4.99 -4.46 -10.82
C GLY A 188 -5.38 -2.99 -11.02
N LEU A 189 -6.38 -2.74 -11.88
CA LEU A 189 -6.93 -1.40 -12.09
C LEU A 189 -7.80 -0.97 -10.90
N ILE A 190 -7.27 -0.12 -10.04
CA ILE A 190 -8.00 0.51 -8.95
C ILE A 190 -8.11 2.02 -9.24
N LEU A 191 -9.32 2.56 -9.23
CA LEU A 191 -9.58 3.96 -9.58
C LEU A 191 -9.10 4.90 -8.47
N THR A 192 -7.88 5.35 -8.60
CA THR A 192 -7.23 6.30 -7.69
C THR A 192 -7.18 7.70 -8.29
N PRO A 193 -6.88 8.75 -7.49
CA PRO A 193 -6.61 10.08 -8.01
C PRO A 193 -5.50 10.12 -9.08
N ASP A 194 -4.49 9.27 -8.97
CA ASP A 194 -3.40 9.18 -9.98
C ASP A 194 -3.92 8.70 -11.33
N TRP A 195 -4.83 7.72 -11.37
CA TRP A 195 -5.46 7.29 -12.62
C TRP A 195 -6.28 8.40 -13.27
N LYS A 196 -7.07 9.15 -12.47
CA LYS A 196 -7.84 10.30 -12.95
C LYS A 196 -6.93 11.39 -13.50
N LYS A 197 -5.83 11.70 -12.81
CA LYS A 197 -4.82 12.66 -13.26
C LYS A 197 -4.17 12.22 -14.57
N THR A 198 -3.74 10.97 -14.67
CA THR A 198 -3.13 10.40 -15.87
C THR A 198 -4.10 10.44 -17.06
N ALA A 199 -5.35 10.01 -16.85
CA ALA A 199 -6.40 10.09 -17.87
C ALA A 199 -6.63 11.54 -18.33
N GLY A 200 -6.67 12.51 -17.40
CA GLY A 200 -6.81 13.92 -17.72
C GLY A 200 -5.64 14.49 -18.53
N ILE A 201 -4.43 13.97 -18.35
CA ILE A 201 -3.27 14.35 -19.16
C ILE A 201 -3.38 13.74 -20.57
N LEU A 202 -3.73 12.47 -20.68
CA LEU A 202 -3.76 11.72 -21.93
C LEU A 202 -4.95 12.10 -22.84
N THR A 203 -6.03 12.59 -22.26
CA THR A 203 -7.21 13.05 -23.03
C THR A 203 -7.15 14.52 -23.42
N ARG A 204 -6.17 15.29 -22.94
CA ARG A 204 -6.06 16.71 -23.22
C ARG A 204 -5.87 16.98 -24.72
N GLY A 205 -6.78 17.76 -25.31
CA GLY A 205 -6.75 18.10 -26.74
C GLY A 205 -7.27 16.98 -27.65
N THR A 206 -7.94 15.98 -27.11
CA THR A 206 -8.65 14.93 -27.87
C THR A 206 -10.17 15.06 -27.68
N ASP A 207 -10.95 14.40 -28.52
CA ASP A 207 -12.42 14.31 -28.39
C ASP A 207 -12.88 13.29 -27.33
N THR A 208 -11.94 12.58 -26.69
CA THR A 208 -12.22 11.54 -25.70
C THR A 208 -12.30 12.16 -24.30
N THR A 209 -13.38 11.93 -23.58
CA THR A 209 -13.48 12.35 -22.17
C THR A 209 -12.65 11.45 -21.24
N VAL A 210 -12.33 11.96 -20.04
CA VAL A 210 -11.62 11.17 -19.00
C VAL A 210 -12.36 9.87 -18.70
N ASP A 211 -13.68 9.93 -18.54
CA ASP A 211 -14.50 8.75 -18.22
C ASP A 211 -14.52 7.74 -19.36
N GLN A 212 -14.63 8.20 -20.62
CA GLN A 212 -14.54 7.33 -21.79
C GLN A 212 -13.18 6.63 -21.90
N TYR A 213 -12.10 7.37 -21.60
CA TYR A 213 -10.75 6.79 -21.59
C TYR A 213 -10.60 5.69 -20.51
N LEU A 214 -11.02 6.00 -19.28
CA LEU A 214 -10.96 5.06 -18.17
C LEU A 214 -11.83 3.81 -18.43
N ASP A 215 -13.05 4.02 -18.93
CA ASP A 215 -13.98 2.93 -19.28
C ASP A 215 -13.38 2.01 -20.36
N LYS A 216 -12.76 2.60 -21.40
CA LYS A 216 -12.06 1.85 -22.44
C LYS A 216 -10.90 1.03 -21.87
N ILE A 217 -10.03 1.64 -21.05
CA ILE A 217 -8.90 0.93 -20.41
C ILE A 217 -9.40 -0.27 -19.60
N ALA A 218 -10.46 -0.08 -18.81
CA ALA A 218 -11.02 -1.15 -18.02
C ALA A 218 -11.56 -2.31 -18.88
N LYS A 219 -12.36 -2.00 -19.89
CA LYS A 219 -12.96 -3.00 -20.80
C LYS A 219 -11.90 -3.76 -21.62
N ASP A 220 -10.85 -3.08 -22.05
CA ASP A 220 -9.79 -3.69 -22.85
C ASP A 220 -8.88 -4.62 -22.01
N ASN A 221 -8.76 -4.39 -20.70
CA ASN A 221 -7.77 -5.09 -19.87
C ASN A 221 -8.37 -6.05 -18.85
N THR A 222 -9.57 -5.81 -18.35
CA THR A 222 -10.15 -6.62 -17.27
C THR A 222 -11.43 -7.34 -17.69
N PRO A 223 -11.58 -8.64 -17.43
CA PRO A 223 -12.81 -9.38 -17.68
C PRO A 223 -14.05 -8.79 -16.98
N ILE A 224 -13.87 -8.19 -15.78
CA ILE A 224 -14.97 -7.51 -15.07
C ILE A 224 -15.44 -6.22 -15.78
N GLY A 225 -14.62 -5.65 -16.68
CA GLY A 225 -14.95 -4.50 -17.53
C GLY A 225 -15.02 -3.15 -16.81
N ARG A 226 -14.50 -3.05 -15.57
CA ARG A 226 -14.47 -1.80 -14.80
C ARG A 226 -13.24 -1.70 -13.91
N PHE A 227 -12.92 -0.51 -13.46
CA PHE A 227 -12.01 -0.34 -12.33
C PHE A 227 -12.64 -0.89 -11.03
N GLY A 228 -11.79 -1.44 -10.17
CA GLY A 228 -12.13 -1.62 -8.76
C GLY A 228 -12.04 -0.27 -8.02
N THR A 229 -12.72 -0.15 -6.90
CA THR A 229 -12.59 1.01 -6.02
C THR A 229 -11.52 0.77 -4.95
N PRO A 230 -10.92 1.83 -4.39
CA PRO A 230 -10.05 1.70 -3.24
C PRO A 230 -10.70 0.98 -2.06
N GLU A 231 -12.01 1.19 -1.85
CA GLU A 231 -12.80 0.58 -0.78
C GLU A 231 -12.99 -0.94 -0.98
N GLU A 232 -13.29 -1.38 -2.21
CA GLU A 232 -13.35 -2.81 -2.54
C GLU A 232 -12.03 -3.52 -2.20
N LEU A 233 -10.90 -2.86 -2.54
CA LEU A 233 -9.59 -3.39 -2.24
C LEU A 233 -9.28 -3.36 -0.73
N ALA A 234 -9.70 -2.31 -0.02
CA ALA A 234 -9.46 -2.15 1.41
C ALA A 234 -10.06 -3.29 2.25
N HIS A 235 -11.19 -3.88 1.84
CA HIS A 235 -11.77 -5.04 2.52
C HIS A 235 -10.80 -6.24 2.58
N LEU A 236 -10.00 -6.46 1.53
CA LEU A 236 -8.97 -7.51 1.52
C LEU A 236 -7.85 -7.19 2.53
N TYR A 237 -7.43 -5.91 2.62
CA TYR A 237 -6.43 -5.50 3.61
C TYR A 237 -6.94 -5.73 5.03
N VAL A 238 -8.17 -5.32 5.34
CA VAL A 238 -8.77 -5.47 6.66
C VAL A 238 -8.85 -6.95 7.04
N PHE A 239 -9.32 -7.83 6.14
CA PHE A 239 -9.33 -9.27 6.37
C PHE A 239 -7.93 -9.83 6.65
N LEU A 240 -6.92 -9.44 5.86
CA LEU A 240 -5.55 -9.94 6.04
C LEU A 240 -4.87 -9.38 7.30
N CYS A 241 -5.30 -8.23 7.82
CA CYS A 241 -4.86 -7.71 9.10
C CYS A 241 -5.45 -8.48 10.30
N SER A 242 -6.60 -9.12 10.12
CA SER A 242 -7.34 -9.83 11.14
C SER A 242 -6.69 -11.17 11.52
N PRO A 243 -6.83 -11.66 12.78
CA PRO A 243 -6.47 -13.01 13.16
C PRO A 243 -7.29 -14.08 12.40
N ARG A 244 -8.42 -13.73 11.77
CA ARG A 244 -9.18 -14.65 10.91
C ARG A 244 -8.37 -15.14 9.70
N SER A 245 -7.31 -14.42 9.32
CA SER A 245 -6.36 -14.81 8.27
C SER A 245 -5.05 -15.40 8.84
N SER A 246 -5.10 -16.02 10.03
CA SER A 246 -3.91 -16.53 10.74
C SER A 246 -3.09 -17.53 9.93
N TYR A 247 -3.70 -18.27 9.00
CA TYR A 247 -3.00 -19.24 8.14
C TYR A 247 -2.45 -18.62 6.84
N CYS A 248 -2.64 -17.31 6.66
CA CYS A 248 -2.17 -16.55 5.49
C CYS A 248 -0.76 -16.00 5.76
N VAL A 249 0.30 -16.68 5.25
CA VAL A 249 1.70 -16.34 5.52
C VAL A 249 2.53 -16.43 4.24
N GLY A 250 3.20 -15.34 3.88
CA GLY A 250 4.09 -15.28 2.73
C GLY A 250 3.39 -15.49 1.38
N SER A 251 2.12 -15.14 1.31
CA SER A 251 1.28 -15.29 0.13
C SER A 251 1.13 -13.97 -0.63
N SER A 252 0.84 -14.10 -1.93
CA SER A 252 0.49 -12.99 -2.82
C SER A 252 -0.99 -13.07 -3.16
N TYR A 253 -1.75 -12.04 -2.81
CA TYR A 253 -3.18 -11.95 -3.06
C TYR A 253 -3.44 -10.99 -4.21
N TYR A 254 -4.23 -11.39 -5.17
CA TYR A 254 -4.55 -10.61 -6.36
C TYR A 254 -6.00 -10.11 -6.29
N ALA A 255 -6.18 -8.81 -6.53
CA ALA A 255 -7.49 -8.18 -6.66
C ALA A 255 -7.45 -7.30 -7.92
N ASP A 256 -7.71 -7.92 -9.08
CA ASP A 256 -7.37 -7.38 -10.38
C ASP A 256 -8.51 -7.44 -11.42
N GLY A 257 -9.72 -7.82 -11.01
CA GLY A 257 -10.85 -7.96 -11.92
C GLY A 257 -10.66 -9.02 -13.01
N GLY A 258 -9.72 -9.95 -12.80
CA GLY A 258 -9.36 -11.01 -13.75
C GLY A 258 -8.35 -10.58 -14.81
N TRP A 259 -7.59 -9.49 -14.61
CA TRP A 259 -6.62 -8.99 -15.57
C TRP A 259 -5.46 -9.94 -15.81
N LEU A 260 -4.94 -10.59 -14.78
CA LEU A 260 -3.90 -11.60 -14.93
C LEU A 260 -4.39 -12.78 -15.79
N LYS A 261 -3.60 -13.14 -16.81
CA LYS A 261 -3.90 -14.24 -17.72
C LYS A 261 -3.21 -15.55 -17.32
N THR A 262 -2.64 -15.60 -16.14
CA THR A 262 -1.89 -16.77 -15.62
C THR A 262 -2.59 -17.37 -14.43
N VAL A 263 -2.62 -18.70 -14.35
CA VAL A 263 -2.99 -19.43 -13.13
C VAL A 263 -1.89 -19.22 -12.08
N GLN A 264 -2.28 -19.04 -10.82
CA GLN A 264 -1.38 -18.73 -9.71
C GLN A 264 -1.09 -19.97 -8.88
#